data_6dd59cd826e06299046c14e31a250933
#
_entry.id   6dd59cd826e06299046c14e31a250933
#
_cell.length_a   1.000
_cell.length_b   1.000
_cell.length_c   1.000
_cell.angle_alpha   90.00
_cell.angle_beta   90.00
_cell.angle_gamma   90.00
#
_symmetry.space_group_name_H-M   'P 1'
#
loop_
_entity.id
_entity.type
_entity.pdbx_description
1 polymer ?
#
loop_
_entity_poly.entity_id
_entity_poly.type
_entity_poly.pdbx_seq_one_letter_code
_entity_poly.pdbx_strand_id
1 'polypeptide(L)'
;MEFDFARFYQSVSFKLRSNLYLGVGYNFDSYSKINDQKLRLNPGDTLLTSHYAYNTNYGFSTSSYYVSALAVNFVYDSRDNMINPYSGYHILVSYRGSLKFLGNETNGNFFNAEWRSFHSLSKKNPRHIIGFWFMGNFAPEGQFPYMILHATAYDQRGRSARGYTQGRFRGNSMVYGETEYRFPISNCGGILGGVLFVNATTANNSAQSLSLFESIKPGYGMGLRVMVDKQSRTNLAIDFGFGDKSSGFYLAASETF
;
A
#
# COMPACT_ATOMS: atom_id res chain seq x y z
N MET A 1 -4.10 -19.41 4.27
CA MET A 1 -5.17 -18.82 5.10
C MET A 1 -6.29 -18.41 4.16
N GLU A 2 -7.51 -18.81 4.45
CA GLU A 2 -8.73 -18.38 3.75
C GLU A 2 -9.53 -17.46 4.66
N PHE A 3 -10.19 -16.47 4.09
CA PHE A 3 -11.07 -15.55 4.82
C PHE A 3 -11.97 -14.79 3.85
N ASP A 4 -13.11 -14.35 4.33
CA ASP A 4 -13.93 -13.37 3.64
C ASP A 4 -13.50 -11.98 4.09
N PHE A 5 -13.28 -11.07 3.13
CA PHE A 5 -12.87 -9.69 3.40
C PHE A 5 -13.86 -8.71 2.78
N ALA A 6 -14.35 -7.80 3.58
CA ALA A 6 -15.17 -6.69 3.14
C ALA A 6 -14.54 -5.36 3.59
N ARG A 7 -14.37 -4.44 2.64
CA ARG A 7 -13.87 -3.08 2.88
C ARG A 7 -14.82 -2.05 2.33
N PHE A 8 -15.18 -1.08 3.15
CA PHE A 8 -15.99 0.07 2.76
C PHE A 8 -15.32 1.34 3.22
N TYR A 9 -14.78 2.10 2.26
CA TYR A 9 -14.09 3.36 2.53
C TYR A 9 -14.75 4.45 1.68
N GLN A 10 -15.48 5.34 2.32
CA GLN A 10 -16.15 6.47 1.66
C GLN A 10 -15.70 7.77 2.29
N SER A 11 -15.40 8.75 1.45
CA SER A 11 -15.02 10.09 1.88
C SER A 11 -15.67 11.13 0.97
N VAL A 12 -16.12 12.20 1.57
CA VAL A 12 -16.57 13.40 0.86
C VAL A 12 -15.49 14.46 1.03
N SER A 13 -14.98 14.97 -0.09
CA SER A 13 -13.89 15.94 -0.09
C SER A 13 -14.37 17.29 -0.62
N PHE A 14 -14.03 18.35 0.08
CA PHE A 14 -14.34 19.73 -0.27
C PHE A 14 -13.07 20.41 -0.80
N LYS A 15 -13.18 21.08 -1.92
CA LYS A 15 -12.09 21.86 -2.50
C LYS A 15 -11.87 23.12 -1.67
N LEU A 16 -10.70 23.28 -1.08
CA LEU A 16 -10.33 24.46 -0.31
C LEU A 16 -9.65 25.52 -1.20
N ARG A 17 -8.73 25.06 -2.07
CA ARG A 17 -8.01 25.89 -3.05
C ARG A 17 -7.72 25.07 -4.31
N SER A 18 -7.05 25.69 -5.29
CA SER A 18 -6.54 24.94 -6.43
C SER A 18 -5.70 23.74 -5.92
N ASN A 19 -6.03 22.54 -6.39
CA ASN A 19 -5.33 21.29 -6.07
C ASN A 19 -5.38 20.84 -4.59
N LEU A 20 -6.10 21.54 -3.71
CA LEU A 20 -6.14 21.28 -2.28
C LEU A 20 -7.55 20.92 -1.82
N TYR A 21 -7.67 19.79 -1.13
CA TYR A 21 -8.94 19.23 -0.67
C TYR A 21 -8.85 18.79 0.79
N LEU A 22 -9.93 19.00 1.52
CA LEU A 22 -10.16 18.44 2.86
C LEU A 22 -11.37 17.52 2.79
N GLY A 23 -11.24 16.30 3.28
CA GLY A 23 -12.28 15.30 3.26
C GLY A 23 -12.61 14.76 4.64
N VAL A 24 -13.84 14.37 4.83
CA VAL A 24 -14.31 13.59 5.96
C VAL A 24 -14.88 12.27 5.44
N GLY A 25 -14.71 11.19 6.18
CA GLY A 25 -15.13 9.88 5.70
C GLY A 25 -15.38 8.88 6.79
N TYR A 26 -15.88 7.75 6.36
CA TYR A 26 -16.11 6.56 7.17
C TYR A 26 -15.38 5.37 6.54
N ASN A 27 -14.68 4.62 7.37
CA ASN A 27 -13.92 3.45 6.98
C ASN A 27 -14.39 2.23 7.77
N PHE A 28 -14.63 1.13 7.08
CA PHE A 28 -15.02 -0.13 7.66
C PHE A 28 -14.23 -1.27 7.01
N ASP A 29 -13.54 -2.04 7.82
CA ASP A 29 -12.85 -3.28 7.44
C ASP A 29 -13.44 -4.44 8.23
N SER A 30 -13.83 -5.52 7.56
CA SER A 30 -14.34 -6.74 8.18
C SER A 30 -13.62 -7.96 7.62
N TYR A 31 -13.16 -8.81 8.51
CA TYR A 31 -12.62 -10.12 8.21
C TYR A 31 -13.50 -11.16 8.90
N SER A 32 -13.95 -12.17 8.15
CA SER A 32 -14.78 -13.25 8.68
C SER A 32 -14.40 -14.59 8.06
N LYS A 33 -14.84 -15.67 8.68
CA LYS A 33 -14.52 -17.05 8.29
C LYS A 33 -13.01 -17.29 8.11
N ILE A 34 -12.22 -16.68 8.98
CA ILE A 34 -10.76 -16.83 8.93
C ILE A 34 -10.43 -18.30 9.27
N ASN A 35 -9.74 -18.94 8.35
CA ASN A 35 -9.34 -20.34 8.49
C ASN A 35 -7.89 -20.53 8.04
N ASP A 36 -7.06 -21.00 8.95
CA ASP A 36 -5.65 -21.28 8.75
C ASP A 36 -5.46 -22.73 8.23
N GLN A 37 -6.06 -23.09 7.11
CA GLN A 37 -6.18 -24.47 6.55
C GLN A 37 -4.86 -25.23 6.39
N LYS A 38 -3.72 -24.55 6.32
CA LYS A 38 -2.42 -25.21 6.10
C LYS A 38 -1.69 -25.58 7.38
N LEU A 39 -2.23 -25.23 8.53
CA LEU A 39 -1.71 -25.69 9.80
C LEU A 39 -2.22 -27.09 10.09
N ARG A 40 -1.43 -28.09 9.73
CA ARG A 40 -1.58 -29.43 10.29
C ARG A 40 -0.90 -29.40 11.66
N LEU A 41 -1.63 -28.95 12.67
CA LEU A 41 -1.21 -29.07 14.04
C LEU A 41 -1.45 -30.52 14.44
N ASN A 42 -0.39 -31.32 14.47
CA ASN A 42 -0.45 -32.60 15.16
C ASN A 42 -0.51 -32.32 16.68
N PRO A 43 -1.13 -33.24 17.49
CA PRO A 43 -1.06 -33.09 18.94
C PRO A 43 0.40 -33.01 19.38
N GLY A 44 0.80 -31.84 19.94
CA GLY A 44 2.18 -31.54 20.34
C GLY A 44 2.94 -30.55 19.43
N ASP A 45 2.44 -30.22 18.24
CA ASP A 45 3.02 -29.20 17.40
C ASP A 45 2.69 -27.80 17.94
N THR A 46 3.73 -26.97 18.11
CA THR A 46 3.62 -25.57 18.57
C THR A 46 3.70 -24.55 17.43
N LEU A 47 3.61 -25.01 16.19
CA LEU A 47 3.75 -24.13 15.02
C LEU A 47 2.42 -23.40 14.76
N LEU A 48 2.33 -22.17 15.26
CA LEU A 48 1.18 -21.29 15.06
C LEU A 48 1.42 -20.34 13.87
N THR A 49 0.35 -20.00 13.14
CA THR A 49 0.44 -18.87 12.20
C THR A 49 0.69 -17.58 12.96
N SER A 50 1.32 -16.61 12.30
CA SER A 50 1.51 -15.27 12.89
C SER A 50 0.17 -14.62 13.26
N HIS A 51 -0.88 -14.86 12.47
CA HIS A 51 -2.24 -14.38 12.76
C HIS A 51 -2.79 -15.00 14.05
N TYR A 52 -2.79 -16.32 14.15
CA TYR A 52 -3.33 -17.02 15.30
C TYR A 52 -2.57 -16.67 16.58
N ALA A 53 -1.23 -16.71 16.52
CA ALA A 53 -0.37 -16.40 17.66
C ALA A 53 -0.58 -14.95 18.14
N TYR A 54 -0.60 -13.99 17.21
CA TYR A 54 -0.80 -12.58 17.53
C TYR A 54 -2.18 -12.34 18.17
N ASN A 55 -3.25 -12.78 17.50
CA ASN A 55 -4.61 -12.55 17.97
C ASN A 55 -4.87 -13.21 19.35
N THR A 56 -4.39 -14.43 19.55
CA THR A 56 -4.50 -15.12 20.85
C THR A 56 -3.74 -14.36 21.95
N ASN A 57 -2.52 -13.91 21.64
CA ASN A 57 -1.69 -13.18 22.61
C ASN A 57 -2.30 -11.84 23.06
N TYR A 58 -3.01 -11.16 22.14
CA TYR A 58 -3.66 -9.86 22.43
C TYR A 58 -5.16 -9.95 22.72
N GLY A 59 -5.72 -11.16 22.82
CA GLY A 59 -7.12 -11.38 23.17
C GLY A 59 -8.13 -11.10 22.06
N PHE A 60 -7.69 -11.05 20.78
CA PHE A 60 -8.57 -10.87 19.64
C PHE A 60 -9.13 -12.21 19.13
N SER A 61 -10.31 -12.16 18.52
CA SER A 61 -10.87 -13.31 17.82
C SER A 61 -9.94 -13.84 16.73
N THR A 62 -9.82 -15.13 16.57
CA THR A 62 -9.07 -15.80 15.51
C THR A 62 -9.93 -16.16 14.30
N SER A 63 -11.26 -16.00 14.38
CA SER A 63 -12.21 -16.40 13.33
C SER A 63 -12.87 -15.22 12.61
N SER A 64 -13.08 -14.10 13.31
CA SER A 64 -13.72 -12.91 12.72
C SER A 64 -13.49 -11.68 13.58
N TYR A 65 -13.38 -10.53 12.94
CA TYR A 65 -13.33 -9.20 13.58
C TYR A 65 -13.58 -8.11 12.55
N TYR A 66 -13.91 -6.93 13.04
CA TYR A 66 -14.05 -5.74 12.20
C TYR A 66 -13.44 -4.51 12.88
N VAL A 67 -13.16 -3.50 12.09
CA VAL A 67 -12.76 -2.17 12.57
C VAL A 67 -13.53 -1.11 11.81
N SER A 68 -14.14 -0.22 12.56
CA SER A 68 -14.94 0.91 12.10
C SER A 68 -14.28 2.21 12.54
N ALA A 69 -14.10 3.16 11.62
CA ALA A 69 -13.39 4.41 11.92
C ALA A 69 -13.97 5.61 11.18
N LEU A 70 -13.92 6.77 11.84
CA LEU A 70 -14.11 8.06 11.18
C LEU A 70 -12.78 8.57 10.66
N ALA A 71 -12.79 9.15 9.46
CA ALA A 71 -11.58 9.61 8.78
C ALA A 71 -11.63 11.11 8.48
N VAL A 72 -10.46 11.75 8.59
CA VAL A 72 -10.20 13.08 8.04
C VAL A 72 -9.03 12.97 7.07
N ASN A 73 -9.22 13.47 5.85
CA ASN A 73 -8.25 13.35 4.78
C ASN A 73 -7.87 14.74 4.26
N PHE A 74 -6.59 14.98 4.12
CA PHE A 74 -6.04 16.14 3.46
C PHE A 74 -5.34 15.69 2.19
N VAL A 75 -5.73 16.25 1.03
CA VAL A 75 -5.20 15.86 -0.28
C VAL A 75 -4.72 17.10 -1.03
N TYR A 76 -3.48 17.07 -1.50
CA TYR A 76 -2.96 17.99 -2.50
C TYR A 76 -2.61 17.21 -3.75
N ASP A 77 -3.20 17.56 -4.90
CA ASP A 77 -2.95 16.88 -6.17
C ASP A 77 -2.76 17.89 -7.31
N SER A 78 -1.51 18.03 -7.75
CA SER A 78 -1.10 18.88 -8.86
C SER A 78 -0.57 18.09 -10.06
N ARG A 79 -0.81 16.78 -10.10
CA ARG A 79 -0.40 15.94 -11.22
C ARG A 79 -1.06 16.40 -12.51
N ASP A 80 -0.30 16.37 -13.60
CA ASP A 80 -0.80 16.67 -14.94
C ASP A 80 -1.72 15.58 -15.52
N ASN A 81 -1.63 14.37 -14.95
CA ASN A 81 -2.49 13.23 -15.27
C ASN A 81 -2.60 12.29 -14.07
N MET A 82 -3.77 11.71 -13.82
CA MET A 82 -3.99 10.83 -12.67
C MET A 82 -3.56 9.38 -12.92
N ILE A 83 -3.48 8.95 -14.18
CA ILE A 83 -3.20 7.57 -14.59
C ILE A 83 -1.71 7.35 -14.81
N ASN A 84 -1.09 8.28 -15.59
CA ASN A 84 0.34 8.24 -15.92
C ASN A 84 0.88 9.68 -15.91
N PRO A 85 1.19 10.21 -14.73
CA PRO A 85 1.69 11.57 -14.58
C PRO A 85 3.11 11.69 -15.11
N TYR A 86 3.38 12.81 -15.79
CA TYR A 86 4.71 13.20 -16.25
C TYR A 86 5.31 14.28 -15.35
N SER A 87 4.45 15.01 -14.63
CA SER A 87 4.85 16.07 -13.71
C SER A 87 3.84 16.28 -12.59
N GLY A 88 4.29 16.91 -11.51
CA GLY A 88 3.45 17.31 -10.40
C GLY A 88 3.60 16.42 -9.17
N TYR A 89 2.73 16.67 -8.20
CA TYR A 89 2.78 16.08 -6.87
C TYR A 89 1.41 15.55 -6.46
N HIS A 90 1.43 14.46 -5.70
CA HIS A 90 0.28 13.99 -4.95
C HIS A 90 0.70 13.81 -3.49
N ILE A 91 -0.03 14.46 -2.58
CA ILE A 91 0.18 14.34 -1.13
C ILE A 91 -1.16 13.95 -0.52
N LEU A 92 -1.15 12.89 0.28
CA LEU A 92 -2.29 12.46 1.09
C LEU A 92 -1.83 12.37 2.54
N VAL A 93 -2.55 13.03 3.42
CA VAL A 93 -2.45 12.82 4.87
C VAL A 93 -3.83 12.42 5.37
N SER A 94 -3.91 11.28 6.04
CA SER A 94 -5.16 10.73 6.55
C SER A 94 -5.02 10.36 8.02
N TYR A 95 -5.99 10.79 8.81
CA TYR A 95 -6.17 10.34 10.18
C TYR A 95 -7.49 9.58 10.28
N ARG A 96 -7.48 8.42 10.93
CA ARG A 96 -8.66 7.58 11.17
C ARG A 96 -8.75 7.26 12.66
N GLY A 97 -9.83 7.69 13.29
CA GLY A 97 -10.15 7.36 14.68
C GLY A 97 -11.11 6.18 14.76
N SER A 98 -10.63 5.07 15.32
CA SER A 98 -11.41 3.87 15.62
C SER A 98 -11.87 3.96 17.08
N LEU A 99 -13.16 4.18 17.28
CA LEU A 99 -13.72 4.50 18.60
C LEU A 99 -14.74 3.44 19.04
N LYS A 100 -14.80 3.12 20.32
CA LYS A 100 -15.71 2.10 20.87
C LYS A 100 -17.18 2.35 20.56
N PHE A 101 -17.61 3.62 20.50
CA PHE A 101 -19.01 3.93 20.17
C PHE A 101 -19.40 3.54 18.73
N LEU A 102 -18.41 3.29 17.85
CA LEU A 102 -18.63 2.75 16.50
C LEU A 102 -18.70 1.22 16.48
N GLY A 103 -18.74 0.57 17.65
CA GLY A 103 -18.82 -0.87 17.80
C GLY A 103 -17.47 -1.59 17.90
N ASN A 104 -16.36 -0.87 17.95
CA ASN A 104 -15.03 -1.49 18.08
C ASN A 104 -14.79 -2.02 19.49
N GLU A 105 -13.98 -3.07 19.62
CA GLU A 105 -13.57 -3.63 20.92
C GLU A 105 -12.68 -2.67 21.69
N THR A 106 -11.80 -1.94 20.99
CA THR A 106 -10.85 -0.98 21.59
C THR A 106 -10.89 0.36 20.86
N ASN A 107 -10.48 1.44 21.57
CA ASN A 107 -10.14 2.69 20.91
C ASN A 107 -8.75 2.58 20.29
N GLY A 108 -8.56 3.25 19.17
CA GLY A 108 -7.26 3.35 18.53
C GLY A 108 -7.30 4.32 17.37
N ASN A 109 -6.14 4.58 16.80
CA ASN A 109 -6.05 5.47 15.65
C ASN A 109 -5.03 4.99 14.62
N PHE A 110 -5.23 5.47 13.40
CA PHE A 110 -4.33 5.26 12.28
C PHE A 110 -3.96 6.61 11.69
N PHE A 111 -2.70 6.76 11.39
CA PHE A 111 -2.17 7.89 10.65
C PHE A 111 -1.49 7.37 9.39
N ASN A 112 -1.85 7.94 8.24
CA ASN A 112 -1.22 7.65 6.96
C ASN A 112 -0.72 8.95 6.36
N ALA A 113 0.52 8.95 5.87
CA ALA A 113 1.08 10.02 5.08
C ALA A 113 1.67 9.42 3.80
N GLU A 114 1.30 9.98 2.66
CA GLU A 114 1.75 9.55 1.36
C GLU A 114 2.19 10.76 0.54
N TRP A 115 3.34 10.63 -0.12
CA TRP A 115 3.88 11.62 -1.04
C TRP A 115 4.34 10.94 -2.33
N ARG A 116 3.89 11.48 -3.45
CA ARG A 116 4.33 11.08 -4.79
C ARG A 116 4.78 12.31 -5.55
N SER A 117 5.84 12.20 -6.32
CA SER A 117 6.27 13.27 -7.21
C SER A 117 6.77 12.73 -8.53
N PHE A 118 6.59 13.52 -9.58
CA PHE A 118 6.90 13.13 -10.94
C PHE A 118 7.64 14.28 -11.63
N HIS A 119 8.75 13.92 -12.29
CA HIS A 119 9.61 14.89 -12.95
C HIS A 119 10.01 14.37 -14.32
N SER A 120 9.61 15.09 -15.36
CA SER A 120 10.11 14.83 -16.70
C SER A 120 11.56 15.29 -16.83
N LEU A 121 12.45 14.40 -17.20
CA LEU A 121 13.89 14.65 -17.36
C LEU A 121 14.25 15.25 -18.71
N SER A 122 13.32 15.27 -19.66
CA SER A 122 13.60 15.72 -21.04
C SER A 122 12.49 16.65 -21.54
N LYS A 123 12.84 17.86 -21.93
CA LYS A 123 11.93 18.79 -22.60
C LYS A 123 11.52 18.31 -24.00
N LYS A 124 12.38 17.56 -24.70
CA LYS A 124 12.09 17.04 -26.04
C LYS A 124 11.17 15.83 -26.03
N ASN A 125 11.29 14.98 -24.98
CA ASN A 125 10.43 13.81 -24.83
C ASN A 125 10.02 13.68 -23.34
N PRO A 126 8.80 14.16 -22.99
CA PRO A 126 8.36 14.19 -21.58
C PRO A 126 8.13 12.81 -20.97
N ARG A 127 8.25 11.73 -21.77
CA ARG A 127 8.12 10.33 -21.30
C ARG A 127 9.36 9.78 -20.58
N HIS A 128 10.46 10.53 -20.53
CA HIS A 128 11.57 10.26 -19.63
C HIS A 128 11.24 10.85 -18.25
N ILE A 129 10.74 10.01 -17.35
CA ILE A 129 10.18 10.44 -16.08
C ILE A 129 10.94 9.77 -14.95
N ILE A 130 11.31 10.54 -13.95
CA ILE A 130 11.66 10.00 -12.65
C ILE A 130 10.48 10.24 -11.71
N GLY A 131 9.99 9.17 -11.08
CA GLY A 131 8.94 9.19 -10.09
C GLY A 131 9.46 8.77 -8.72
N PHE A 132 8.90 9.37 -7.68
CA PHE A 132 9.18 9.01 -6.30
C PHE A 132 7.86 8.75 -5.58
N TRP A 133 7.85 7.72 -4.76
CA TRP A 133 6.73 7.38 -3.89
C TRP A 133 7.23 7.08 -2.48
N PHE A 134 6.73 7.83 -1.51
CA PHE A 134 6.96 7.58 -0.10
C PHE A 134 5.63 7.44 0.63
N MET A 135 5.56 6.48 1.53
CA MET A 135 4.37 6.20 2.32
C MET A 135 4.78 5.80 3.74
N GLY A 136 4.14 6.43 4.72
CA GLY A 136 4.22 6.06 6.13
C GLY A 136 2.83 5.71 6.66
N ASN A 137 2.70 4.58 7.28
CA ASN A 137 1.47 4.11 7.93
C ASN A 137 1.78 3.82 9.39
N PHE A 138 1.01 4.40 10.30
CA PHE A 138 1.24 4.31 11.73
C PHE A 138 -0.07 4.05 12.47
N ALA A 139 -0.03 3.17 13.46
CA ALA A 139 -1.08 2.98 14.46
C ALA A 139 -0.45 3.23 15.85
N PRO A 140 -0.25 4.51 16.24
CA PRO A 140 0.49 4.85 17.45
C PRO A 140 -0.27 4.50 18.73
N GLU A 141 -1.58 4.47 18.69
CA GLU A 141 -2.44 4.16 19.83
C GLU A 141 -3.42 3.06 19.49
N GLY A 142 -3.71 2.25 20.49
CA GLY A 142 -4.62 1.12 20.42
C GLY A 142 -3.94 -0.15 19.92
N GLN A 143 -4.61 -1.25 20.17
CA GLN A 143 -4.26 -2.55 19.60
C GLN A 143 -5.31 -2.95 18.60
N PHE A 144 -4.87 -3.54 17.51
CA PHE A 144 -5.74 -3.95 16.43
C PHE A 144 -5.50 -5.42 16.07
N PRO A 145 -6.53 -6.14 15.62
CA PRO A 145 -6.37 -7.51 15.13
C PRO A 145 -5.31 -7.61 14.01
N TYR A 146 -4.65 -8.74 13.91
CA TYR A 146 -3.50 -8.94 13.03
C TYR A 146 -3.71 -8.50 11.58
N MET A 147 -4.85 -8.82 10.96
CA MET A 147 -5.09 -8.49 9.55
C MET A 147 -5.37 -6.99 9.32
N ILE A 148 -5.68 -6.25 10.38
CA ILE A 148 -5.89 -4.79 10.34
C ILE A 148 -4.56 -4.03 10.36
N LEU A 149 -3.47 -4.63 10.87
CA LEU A 149 -2.16 -4.02 10.91
C LEU A 149 -1.66 -3.68 9.50
N HIS A 150 -0.87 -2.61 9.40
CA HIS A 150 -0.26 -2.20 8.13
C HIS A 150 0.64 -3.29 7.56
N ALA A 151 0.56 -3.53 6.27
CA ALA A 151 1.31 -4.59 5.62
C ALA A 151 1.73 -4.24 4.20
N THR A 152 2.75 -4.93 3.69
CA THR A 152 3.20 -4.82 2.30
C THR A 152 2.06 -5.10 1.33
N ALA A 153 1.94 -4.30 0.26
CA ALA A 153 0.90 -4.36 -0.76
C ALA A 153 -0.55 -4.25 -0.20
N TYR A 154 -0.74 -3.55 0.93
CA TYR A 154 -2.06 -3.17 1.48
C TYR A 154 -2.42 -1.71 1.19
N ASP A 155 -1.65 -1.04 0.35
CA ASP A 155 -1.99 0.24 -0.24
C ASP A 155 -3.23 0.15 -1.15
N GLN A 156 -3.78 1.28 -1.53
CA GLN A 156 -5.02 1.35 -2.32
C GLN A 156 -4.97 0.56 -3.63
N ARG A 157 -3.79 0.44 -4.25
CA ARG A 157 -3.58 -0.29 -5.50
C ARG A 157 -2.98 -1.69 -5.30
N GLY A 158 -2.58 -2.04 -4.08
CA GLY A 158 -1.96 -3.32 -3.76
C GLY A 158 -0.57 -3.51 -4.40
N ARG A 159 0.21 -2.43 -4.56
CA ARG A 159 1.45 -2.44 -5.34
C ARG A 159 2.70 -1.98 -4.62
N SER A 160 2.59 -1.54 -3.37
CA SER A 160 3.77 -1.24 -2.56
C SER A 160 4.62 -2.48 -2.34
N ALA A 161 5.93 -2.30 -2.23
CA ALA A 161 6.92 -3.35 -2.01
C ALA A 161 6.94 -4.43 -3.12
N ARG A 162 6.96 -3.98 -4.40
CA ARG A 162 7.16 -4.90 -5.54
C ARG A 162 8.43 -5.73 -5.34
N GLY A 163 8.32 -7.04 -5.54
CA GLY A 163 9.35 -8.05 -5.22
C GLY A 163 9.01 -8.89 -4.00
N TYR A 164 8.00 -8.48 -3.22
CA TYR A 164 7.52 -9.23 -2.05
C TYR A 164 6.05 -9.63 -2.18
N THR A 165 5.71 -10.76 -1.59
CA THR A 165 4.30 -11.20 -1.50
C THR A 165 3.49 -10.25 -0.61
N GLN A 166 2.21 -10.10 -0.95
CA GLN A 166 1.28 -9.31 -0.16
C GLN A 166 1.23 -9.80 1.30
N GLY A 167 1.30 -8.86 2.24
CA GLY A 167 1.24 -9.15 3.66
C GLY A 167 2.51 -9.75 4.27
N ARG A 168 3.63 -9.86 3.52
CA ARG A 168 4.86 -10.48 4.01
C ARG A 168 5.45 -9.77 5.23
N PHE A 169 5.47 -8.45 5.21
CA PHE A 169 5.90 -7.63 6.35
C PHE A 169 4.68 -6.89 6.89
N ARG A 170 4.50 -6.93 8.20
CA ARG A 170 3.31 -6.41 8.86
C ARG A 170 3.65 -5.86 10.24
N GLY A 171 3.05 -4.73 10.60
CA GLY A 171 3.24 -4.11 11.90
C GLY A 171 2.30 -2.93 12.16
N ASN A 172 2.37 -2.38 13.36
CA ASN A 172 1.64 -1.15 13.72
C ASN A 172 2.17 0.06 12.97
N SER A 173 3.46 0.04 12.63
CA SER A 173 4.10 1.09 11.85
C SER A 173 4.82 0.48 10.66
N MET A 174 4.67 1.10 9.50
CA MET A 174 5.34 0.70 8.27
C MET A 174 5.71 1.93 7.46
N VAL A 175 6.94 1.94 6.93
CA VAL A 175 7.42 2.96 6.01
C VAL A 175 7.86 2.29 4.72
N TYR A 176 7.53 2.91 3.62
CA TYR A 176 7.85 2.47 2.28
C TYR A 176 8.38 3.63 1.44
N GLY A 177 9.39 3.35 0.59
CA GLY A 177 9.89 4.28 -0.41
C GLY A 177 10.19 3.56 -1.71
N GLU A 178 9.85 4.19 -2.84
CA GLU A 178 10.16 3.70 -4.19
C GLU A 178 10.60 4.84 -5.09
N THR A 179 11.59 4.55 -5.94
CA THR A 179 12.00 5.41 -7.06
C THR A 179 11.86 4.63 -8.34
N GLU A 180 11.26 5.24 -9.35
CA GLU A 180 10.99 4.63 -10.63
C GLU A 180 11.45 5.52 -11.78
N TYR A 181 12.22 4.96 -12.72
CA TYR A 181 12.56 5.62 -13.97
C TYR A 181 11.78 5.00 -15.12
N ARG A 182 10.90 5.79 -15.74
CA ARG A 182 10.11 5.43 -16.92
C ARG A 182 10.76 6.03 -18.15
N PHE A 183 10.87 5.23 -19.22
CA PHE A 183 11.50 5.67 -20.47
C PHE A 183 10.82 5.08 -21.71
N PRO A 184 10.81 5.79 -22.84
CA PRO A 184 10.33 5.26 -24.11
C PRO A 184 11.35 4.29 -24.68
N ILE A 185 10.90 3.12 -25.17
CA ILE A 185 11.73 2.16 -25.90
C ILE A 185 11.65 2.41 -27.39
N SER A 186 10.48 2.78 -27.89
CA SER A 186 10.24 3.01 -29.30
C SER A 186 9.85 4.44 -29.61
N ASN A 187 10.48 5.03 -30.62
CA ASN A 187 10.10 6.32 -31.18
C ASN A 187 8.87 6.23 -32.10
N CYS A 188 8.50 5.03 -32.60
CA CYS A 188 7.32 4.81 -33.41
C CYS A 188 6.03 4.96 -32.63
N GLY A 189 5.41 6.13 -32.74
CA GLY A 189 4.11 6.44 -32.14
C GLY A 189 4.06 6.46 -30.61
N GLY A 190 5.19 6.22 -29.93
CA GLY A 190 5.28 6.29 -28.48
C GLY A 190 4.50 5.20 -27.72
N ILE A 191 4.30 4.02 -28.31
CA ILE A 191 3.49 2.95 -27.72
C ILE A 191 4.29 2.16 -26.68
N LEU A 192 5.56 1.82 -26.99
CA LEU A 192 6.38 1.00 -26.11
C LEU A 192 7.21 1.86 -25.17
N GLY A 193 7.26 1.44 -23.92
CA GLY A 193 8.08 2.01 -22.87
C GLY A 193 8.60 0.96 -21.91
N GLY A 194 9.56 1.34 -21.11
CA GLY A 194 10.14 0.53 -20.04
C GLY A 194 10.14 1.27 -18.71
N VAL A 195 10.32 0.50 -17.66
CA VAL A 195 10.52 1.01 -16.31
C VAL A 195 11.62 0.25 -15.61
N LEU A 196 12.42 0.97 -14.82
CA LEU A 196 13.34 0.43 -13.81
C LEU A 196 12.92 1.00 -12.47
N PHE A 197 12.90 0.20 -11.43
CA PHE A 197 12.53 0.66 -10.09
C PHE A 197 13.41 0.04 -9.00
N VAL A 198 13.55 0.80 -7.93
CA VAL A 198 14.11 0.35 -6.67
C VAL A 198 13.19 0.79 -5.54
N ASN A 199 12.99 -0.08 -4.56
CA ASN A 199 12.16 0.23 -3.40
C ASN A 199 12.77 -0.30 -2.11
N ALA A 200 12.26 0.18 -0.99
CA ALA A 200 12.60 -0.33 0.33
C ALA A 200 11.37 -0.23 1.23
N THR A 201 11.19 -1.24 2.06
CA THR A 201 10.14 -1.25 3.09
C THR A 201 10.71 -1.62 4.43
N THR A 202 10.13 -1.06 5.49
CA THR A 202 10.40 -1.43 6.87
C THR A 202 9.09 -1.43 7.66
N ALA A 203 8.95 -2.36 8.58
CA ALA A 203 7.82 -2.44 9.48
C ALA A 203 8.33 -2.85 10.88
N ASN A 204 7.72 -2.28 11.92
CA ASN A 204 7.95 -2.81 13.26
C ASN A 204 7.23 -4.15 13.43
N ASN A 205 7.76 -5.00 14.29
CA ASN A 205 7.13 -6.28 14.62
C ASN A 205 7.24 -6.51 16.13
N SER A 206 6.16 -6.27 16.85
CA SER A 206 6.12 -6.40 18.31
C SER A 206 6.36 -7.84 18.77
N ALA A 207 5.93 -8.84 17.98
CA ALA A 207 6.14 -10.25 18.32
C ALA A 207 7.62 -10.68 18.23
N GLN A 208 8.41 -9.96 17.44
CA GLN A 208 9.85 -10.19 17.28
C GLN A 208 10.69 -9.10 17.97
N SER A 209 10.08 -8.19 18.70
CA SER A 209 10.73 -7.02 19.33
C SER A 209 11.51 -6.15 18.33
N LEU A 210 11.11 -6.15 17.06
CA LEU A 210 11.74 -5.35 16.01
C LEU A 210 11.19 -3.94 16.01
N SER A 211 12.09 -2.97 16.11
CA SER A 211 11.78 -1.55 15.97
C SER A 211 11.67 -1.14 14.49
N LEU A 212 10.97 -0.03 14.23
CA LEU A 212 10.95 0.56 12.90
C LEU A 212 12.37 0.97 12.49
N PHE A 213 12.75 0.69 11.23
CA PHE A 213 14.08 0.87 10.64
C PHE A 213 15.17 -0.10 11.10
N GLU A 214 14.92 -0.98 12.04
CA GLU A 214 15.89 -2.02 12.43
C GLU A 214 16.10 -3.06 11.30
N SER A 215 15.07 -3.33 10.51
CA SER A 215 15.14 -4.23 9.37
C SER A 215 14.55 -3.56 8.12
N ILE A 216 15.43 -3.11 7.22
CA ILE A 216 15.04 -2.54 5.93
C ILE A 216 15.10 -3.64 4.87
N LYS A 217 14.02 -3.80 4.12
CA LYS A 217 13.87 -4.83 3.08
C LYS A 217 13.89 -4.16 1.70
N PRO A 218 15.02 -4.22 0.97
CA PRO A 218 15.13 -3.66 -0.36
C PRO A 218 14.43 -4.53 -1.40
N GLY A 219 13.93 -3.90 -2.45
CA GLY A 219 13.42 -4.54 -3.65
C GLY A 219 13.83 -3.75 -4.88
N TYR A 220 13.86 -4.40 -6.02
CA TYR A 220 14.18 -3.78 -7.30
C TYR A 220 13.51 -4.54 -8.44
N GLY A 221 13.48 -3.95 -9.60
CA GLY A 221 12.93 -4.63 -10.75
C GLY A 221 12.86 -3.79 -12.00
N MET A 222 12.23 -4.38 -13.00
CA MET A 222 12.01 -3.77 -14.29
C MET A 222 10.65 -4.15 -14.86
N GLY A 223 10.20 -3.40 -15.86
CA GLY A 223 8.95 -3.72 -16.52
C GLY A 223 8.82 -3.09 -17.89
N LEU A 224 7.79 -3.55 -18.59
CA LEU A 224 7.38 -3.06 -19.89
C LEU A 224 6.08 -2.28 -19.78
N ARG A 225 5.93 -1.32 -20.67
CA ARG A 225 4.74 -0.49 -20.82
C ARG A 225 4.26 -0.51 -22.26
N VAL A 226 3.00 -0.81 -22.46
CA VAL A 226 2.34 -0.71 -23.75
C VAL A 226 1.21 0.30 -23.62
N MET A 227 1.36 1.46 -24.25
CA MET A 227 0.36 2.52 -24.21
C MET A 227 -0.83 2.12 -25.07
N VAL A 228 -1.98 1.88 -24.44
CA VAL A 228 -3.22 1.48 -25.10
C VAL A 228 -4.13 2.65 -25.42
N ASP A 229 -4.03 3.72 -24.65
CA ASP A 229 -4.75 4.97 -24.89
C ASP A 229 -3.84 6.17 -24.66
N LYS A 230 -3.64 6.96 -25.73
CA LYS A 230 -2.79 8.16 -25.70
C LYS A 230 -3.48 9.35 -25.02
N GLN A 231 -4.80 9.40 -25.07
CA GLN A 231 -5.54 10.53 -24.51
C GLN A 231 -5.52 10.48 -22.98
N SER A 232 -5.81 9.35 -22.39
CA SER A 232 -5.73 9.12 -20.93
C SER A 232 -4.32 8.78 -20.48
N ARG A 233 -3.38 8.47 -21.39
CA ARG A 233 -2.05 7.92 -21.13
C ARG A 233 -2.08 6.56 -20.42
N THR A 234 -3.10 5.75 -20.69
CA THR A 234 -3.25 4.44 -20.07
C THR A 234 -2.24 3.45 -20.65
N ASN A 235 -1.45 2.84 -19.79
CA ASN A 235 -0.52 1.77 -20.14
C ASN A 235 -1.02 0.42 -19.63
N LEU A 236 -0.80 -0.63 -20.42
CA LEU A 236 -0.67 -1.98 -19.89
C LEU A 236 0.75 -2.11 -19.36
N ALA A 237 0.86 -2.47 -18.10
CA ALA A 237 2.09 -2.60 -17.36
C ALA A 237 2.36 -4.06 -17.03
N ILE A 238 3.60 -4.50 -17.28
CA ILE A 238 4.12 -5.82 -16.93
C ILE A 238 5.40 -5.59 -16.15
N ASP A 239 5.42 -5.94 -14.86
CA ASP A 239 6.58 -5.73 -14.00
C ASP A 239 7.08 -7.05 -13.41
N PHE A 240 8.40 -7.16 -13.30
CA PHE A 240 9.11 -8.19 -12.55
C PHE A 240 9.86 -7.53 -11.41
N GLY A 241 9.55 -7.93 -10.19
CA GLY A 241 10.17 -7.42 -8.97
C GLY A 241 10.92 -8.52 -8.23
N PHE A 242 12.04 -8.14 -7.63
CA PHE A 242 12.91 -9.02 -6.85
C PHE A 242 13.15 -8.42 -5.47
N GLY A 243 13.13 -9.27 -4.46
CA GLY A 243 13.40 -8.93 -3.06
C GLY A 243 14.21 -10.03 -2.39
N ASP A 244 14.49 -9.89 -1.11
CA ASP A 244 15.19 -10.93 -0.33
C ASP A 244 14.36 -12.22 -0.30
N LYS A 245 14.89 -13.29 -0.91
CA LYS A 245 14.23 -14.61 -1.05
C LYS A 245 12.78 -14.52 -1.57
N SER A 246 12.53 -13.59 -2.49
CA SER A 246 11.20 -13.32 -3.03
C SER A 246 11.29 -12.72 -4.42
N SER A 247 10.31 -13.02 -5.25
CA SER A 247 10.09 -12.36 -6.54
C SER A 247 8.59 -12.24 -6.80
N GLY A 248 8.23 -11.29 -7.65
CA GLY A 248 6.84 -11.04 -8.02
C GLY A 248 6.69 -10.67 -9.48
N PHE A 249 5.57 -11.08 -10.06
CA PHE A 249 5.12 -10.71 -11.39
C PHE A 249 3.82 -9.92 -11.26
N TYR A 250 3.73 -8.78 -11.94
CA TYR A 250 2.61 -7.86 -11.82
C TYR A 250 2.06 -7.48 -13.18
N LEU A 251 0.74 -7.58 -13.35
CA LEU A 251 0.01 -7.10 -14.52
C LEU A 251 -0.94 -5.98 -14.10
N ALA A 252 -1.00 -4.93 -14.88
CA ALA A 252 -1.86 -3.79 -14.57
C ALA A 252 -2.26 -2.98 -15.80
N ALA A 253 -3.39 -2.30 -15.70
CA ALA A 253 -3.87 -1.32 -16.67
C ALA A 253 -3.67 0.13 -16.16
N SER A 254 -2.50 0.42 -15.58
CA SER A 254 -2.06 1.77 -15.15
C SER A 254 -0.63 1.71 -14.66
N GLU A 255 -0.03 2.85 -14.32
CA GLU A 255 1.24 2.89 -13.61
C GLU A 255 1.07 2.45 -12.14
N THR A 256 2.19 2.10 -11.49
CA THR A 256 2.20 1.65 -10.10
C THR A 256 1.74 2.76 -9.16
N PHE A 257 2.21 4.01 -9.40
CA PHE A 257 1.86 5.16 -8.59
C PHE A 257 1.85 6.45 -9.42
#